data_8e9832857fc9552f26b2ea3a933e1bfd
#
_entry.id   8e9832857fc9552f26b2ea3a933e1bfd
#
_cell.length_a   1.000
_cell.length_b   1.000
_cell.length_c   1.000
_cell.angle_alpha   90.00
_cell.angle_beta   90.00
_cell.angle_gamma   90.00
#
_symmetry.space_group_name_H-M   'P 1'
#
loop_
_entity.id
_entity.type
_entity.pdbx_description
1 polymer ?
#
loop_
_entity_poly.entity_id
_entity_poly.type
_entity_poly.pdbx_seq_one_letter_code
_entity_poly.pdbx_strand_id
1 'polypeptide(L)'
;MKKKKRVLVIGLDPNLVDFSHIPDLNAEKVMAALEADQAELNALGYDAQLCLTDLGRTAESVVLQKLSESMFDCILIGAGIRTIPTNFLLFEELINVVHLNAPKAKICFNTKPSDTAVAMRRWV
;
A
#
# COMPACT_ATOMS: atom_id res chain seq x y z
N MET A 1 -18.75 20.92 -5.90
CA MET A 1 -18.52 19.47 -5.77
C MET A 1 -17.21 19.21 -5.04
N LYS A 2 -17.27 18.35 -4.04
CA LYS A 2 -16.05 17.93 -3.35
C LYS A 2 -15.30 16.94 -4.22
N LYS A 3 -14.02 17.18 -4.43
CA LYS A 3 -13.14 16.18 -5.04
C LYS A 3 -13.00 14.99 -4.12
N LYS A 4 -12.96 13.79 -4.69
CA LYS A 4 -12.65 12.59 -3.93
C LYS A 4 -11.22 12.70 -3.38
N LYS A 5 -11.02 12.24 -2.16
CA LYS A 5 -9.67 12.07 -1.63
C LYS A 5 -8.99 10.94 -2.38
N ARG A 6 -7.76 11.18 -2.80
CA ARG A 6 -6.97 10.15 -3.49
C ARG A 6 -6.11 9.43 -2.48
N VAL A 7 -6.20 8.11 -2.49
CA VAL A 7 -5.45 7.27 -1.55
C VAL A 7 -4.67 6.21 -2.33
N LEU A 8 -3.49 5.91 -1.83
CA LEU A 8 -2.60 4.92 -2.44
C LEU A 8 -2.31 3.82 -1.44
N VAL A 9 -2.44 2.57 -1.87
CA VAL A 9 -2.05 1.40 -1.06
C VAL A 9 -0.80 0.81 -1.69
N ILE A 10 0.31 0.87 -0.97
CA ILE A 10 1.58 0.28 -1.39
C ILE A 10 1.72 -1.09 -0.72
N GLY A 11 1.89 -2.13 -1.51
CA GLY A 11 2.03 -3.48 -1.01
C GLY A 11 3.03 -4.28 -1.85
N LEU A 12 3.35 -5.48 -1.39
CA LEU A 12 4.18 -6.40 -2.16
C LEU A 12 3.34 -7.08 -3.22
N ASP A 13 3.95 -7.32 -4.38
CA ASP A 13 3.36 -8.20 -5.38
C ASP A 13 3.23 -9.60 -4.75
N PRO A 14 2.01 -10.13 -4.60
CA PRO A 14 1.82 -11.42 -3.94
C PRO A 14 2.56 -12.58 -4.61
N ASN A 15 2.84 -12.47 -5.91
CA ASN A 15 3.57 -13.50 -6.64
C ASN A 15 5.04 -13.60 -6.22
N LEU A 16 5.55 -12.60 -5.51
CA LEU A 16 6.94 -12.55 -5.06
C LEU A 16 7.08 -12.90 -3.57
N VAL A 17 5.98 -13.17 -2.89
CA VAL A 17 5.99 -13.50 -1.46
C VAL A 17 6.15 -15.00 -1.26
N ASP A 18 6.99 -15.38 -0.29
CA ASP A 18 7.15 -16.78 0.11
C ASP A 18 6.08 -17.13 1.14
N PHE A 19 5.14 -17.98 0.72
CA PHE A 19 4.05 -18.43 1.59
C PHE A 19 4.31 -19.78 2.26
N SER A 20 5.53 -20.33 2.12
CA SER A 20 5.84 -21.67 2.62
C SER A 20 5.61 -21.85 4.13
N HIS A 21 5.70 -20.76 4.89
CA HIS A 21 5.51 -20.78 6.35
C HIS A 21 4.16 -20.18 6.78
N ILE A 22 3.28 -19.89 5.85
CA ILE A 22 1.98 -19.28 6.14
C ILE A 22 0.89 -20.21 5.60
N PRO A 23 0.40 -21.15 6.40
CA PRO A 23 -0.64 -22.08 5.95
C PRO A 23 -1.92 -21.31 5.60
N ASP A 24 -2.65 -21.83 4.63
CA ASP A 24 -3.93 -21.27 4.17
C ASP A 24 -3.84 -19.93 3.45
N LEU A 25 -2.64 -19.45 3.14
CA LEU A 25 -2.44 -18.22 2.39
C LEU A 25 -1.67 -18.50 1.10
N ASN A 26 -2.05 -17.80 0.02
CA ASN A 26 -1.36 -17.87 -1.26
C ASN A 26 -1.51 -16.55 -2.03
N ALA A 27 -0.84 -16.45 -3.17
CA ALA A 27 -0.84 -15.22 -3.96
C ALA A 27 -2.25 -14.81 -4.40
N GLU A 28 -3.09 -15.77 -4.80
CA GLU A 28 -4.45 -15.48 -5.24
C GLU A 28 -5.30 -14.89 -4.12
N LYS A 29 -5.20 -15.44 -2.92
CA LYS A 29 -5.95 -14.94 -1.75
C LYS A 29 -5.50 -13.55 -1.36
N VAL A 30 -4.20 -13.30 -1.39
CA VAL A 30 -3.69 -11.97 -1.05
C VAL A 30 -4.09 -10.95 -2.10
N MET A 31 -4.00 -11.30 -3.38
CA MET A 31 -4.42 -10.39 -4.45
C MET A 31 -5.91 -10.08 -4.33
N ALA A 32 -6.74 -11.09 -4.06
CA ALA A 32 -8.18 -10.89 -3.86
C ALA A 32 -8.45 -9.95 -2.68
N ALA A 33 -7.69 -10.08 -1.59
CA ALA A 33 -7.82 -9.18 -0.44
C ALA A 33 -7.44 -7.75 -0.79
N LEU A 34 -6.36 -7.55 -1.56
CA LEU A 34 -5.94 -6.22 -2.00
C LEU A 34 -6.99 -5.57 -2.92
N GLU A 35 -7.54 -6.34 -3.83
CA GLU A 35 -8.60 -5.85 -4.72
C GLU A 35 -9.88 -5.52 -3.93
N ALA A 36 -10.21 -6.33 -2.94
CA ALA A 36 -11.36 -6.07 -2.06
C ALA A 36 -11.15 -4.79 -1.24
N ASP A 37 -9.93 -4.54 -0.76
CA ASP A 37 -9.60 -3.31 -0.06
C ASP A 37 -9.78 -2.09 -0.95
N GLN A 38 -9.31 -2.18 -2.19
CA GLN A 38 -9.47 -1.09 -3.15
C GLN A 38 -10.95 -0.83 -3.44
N ALA A 39 -11.72 -1.89 -3.64
CA ALA A 39 -13.16 -1.77 -3.89
C ALA A 39 -13.89 -1.15 -2.70
N GLU A 40 -13.53 -1.54 -1.47
CA GLU A 40 -14.12 -0.97 -0.27
C GLU A 40 -13.81 0.51 -0.15
N LEU A 41 -12.55 0.92 -0.38
CA LEU A 41 -12.17 2.33 -0.34
C LEU A 41 -12.92 3.13 -1.39
N ASN A 42 -13.05 2.62 -2.61
CA ASN A 42 -13.82 3.29 -3.65
C ASN A 42 -15.29 3.40 -3.28
N ALA A 43 -15.87 2.37 -2.66
CA ALA A 43 -17.25 2.40 -2.20
C ALA A 43 -17.47 3.43 -1.09
N LEU A 44 -16.43 3.72 -0.29
CA LEU A 44 -16.47 4.74 0.75
C LEU A 44 -16.26 6.16 0.20
N GLY A 45 -16.06 6.31 -1.09
CA GLY A 45 -15.93 7.62 -1.74
C GLY A 45 -14.51 8.08 -2.00
N TYR A 46 -13.51 7.24 -1.76
CA TYR A 46 -12.13 7.55 -2.12
C TYR A 46 -11.85 7.21 -3.57
N ASP A 47 -10.82 7.82 -4.13
CA ASP A 47 -10.20 7.39 -5.38
C ASP A 47 -8.97 6.57 -5.00
N ALA A 48 -9.13 5.26 -4.93
CA ALA A 48 -8.11 4.36 -4.41
C ALA A 48 -7.33 3.68 -5.52
N GLN A 49 -6.01 3.68 -5.38
CA GLN A 49 -5.10 3.01 -6.30
C GLN A 49 -4.20 2.04 -5.53
N LEU A 50 -3.83 0.95 -6.19
CA LEU A 50 -2.85 0.00 -5.66
C LEU A 50 -1.50 0.27 -6.32
N CYS A 51 -0.43 0.12 -5.55
CA CYS A 51 0.94 0.14 -6.06
C CYS A 51 1.65 -1.09 -5.50
N LEU A 52 1.85 -2.09 -6.35
CA LEU A 52 2.49 -3.34 -5.94
C LEU A 52 3.96 -3.29 -6.32
N THR A 53 4.82 -3.60 -5.37
CA THR A 53 6.28 -3.53 -5.53
C THR A 53 6.91 -4.90 -5.46
N ASP A 54 8.14 -5.01 -5.95
CA ASP A 54 8.97 -6.17 -5.70
C ASP A 54 9.65 -6.05 -4.32
N LEU A 55 10.62 -6.91 -4.06
CA LEU A 55 11.29 -6.99 -2.76
C LEU A 55 12.43 -5.97 -2.59
N GLY A 56 12.51 -4.98 -3.47
CA GLY A 56 13.46 -3.88 -3.33
C GLY A 56 14.23 -3.51 -4.59
N ARG A 57 14.26 -4.39 -5.58
CA ARG A 57 15.04 -4.15 -6.81
C ARG A 57 14.52 -2.97 -7.61
N THR A 58 13.21 -2.87 -7.79
CA THR A 58 12.58 -1.79 -8.54
C THR A 58 11.55 -1.02 -7.72
N ALA A 59 11.39 -1.35 -6.44
CA ALA A 59 10.34 -0.80 -5.60
C ALA A 59 10.37 0.73 -5.54
N GLU A 60 11.54 1.32 -5.36
CA GLU A 60 11.69 2.77 -5.33
C GLU A 60 11.19 3.41 -6.62
N SER A 61 11.63 2.88 -7.77
CA SER A 61 11.25 3.42 -9.07
C SER A 61 9.75 3.32 -9.32
N VAL A 62 9.15 2.20 -8.93
CA VAL A 62 7.72 1.95 -9.11
C VAL A 62 6.91 2.95 -8.29
N VAL A 63 7.30 3.16 -7.03
CA VAL A 63 6.60 4.10 -6.15
C VAL A 63 6.80 5.53 -6.63
N LEU A 64 8.03 5.92 -7.02
CA LEU A 64 8.30 7.24 -7.55
C LEU A 64 7.46 7.56 -8.78
N GLN A 65 7.33 6.60 -9.68
CA GLN A 65 6.50 6.80 -10.87
C GLN A 65 5.04 7.04 -10.48
N LYS A 66 4.52 6.26 -9.53
CA LYS A 66 3.14 6.42 -9.06
C LYS A 66 2.93 7.80 -8.43
N LEU A 67 3.88 8.25 -7.62
CA LEU A 67 3.79 9.56 -6.97
C LEU A 67 3.92 10.72 -7.97
N SER A 68 4.56 10.50 -9.12
CA SER A 68 4.65 11.50 -10.17
C SER A 68 3.38 11.65 -11.00
N GLU A 69 2.54 10.60 -11.03
CA GLU A 69 1.32 10.59 -11.83
C GLU A 69 0.16 11.32 -11.17
N SER A 70 0.11 11.35 -9.84
CA SER A 70 -1.01 11.92 -9.10
C SER A 70 -0.57 12.43 -7.74
N MET A 71 -1.33 13.37 -7.21
CA MET A 71 -1.17 13.80 -5.82
C MET A 71 -2.10 12.97 -4.94
N PHE A 72 -1.56 12.37 -3.90
CA PHE A 72 -2.33 11.57 -2.96
C PHE A 72 -2.52 12.31 -1.65
N ASP A 73 -3.69 12.12 -1.05
CA ASP A 73 -4.02 12.71 0.25
C ASP A 73 -3.56 11.80 1.40
N CYS A 74 -3.56 10.50 1.16
CA CYS A 74 -3.10 9.52 2.13
C CYS A 74 -2.45 8.34 1.42
N ILE A 75 -1.35 7.85 1.98
CA ILE A 75 -0.59 6.73 1.43
C ILE A 75 -0.41 5.69 2.52
N LEU A 76 -0.84 4.46 2.25
CA LEU A 76 -0.70 3.34 3.18
C LEU A 76 0.44 2.45 2.71
N ILE A 77 1.32 2.07 3.65
CA ILE A 77 2.32 1.04 3.40
C ILE A 77 1.85 -0.21 4.13
N GLY A 78 1.64 -1.29 3.37
CA GLY A 78 0.98 -2.48 3.85
C GLY A 78 1.78 -3.30 4.85
N ALA A 79 1.07 -4.08 5.66
CA ALA A 79 1.65 -4.93 6.68
C ALA A 79 2.66 -5.94 6.10
N GLY A 80 2.43 -6.42 4.87
CA GLY A 80 3.36 -7.34 4.21
C GLY A 80 4.74 -6.75 3.99
N ILE A 81 4.86 -5.43 3.87
CA ILE A 81 6.17 -4.76 3.79
C ILE A 81 6.70 -4.51 5.19
N ARG A 82 5.87 -3.98 6.07
CA ARG A 82 6.28 -3.47 7.38
C ARG A 82 6.58 -4.56 8.41
N THR A 83 5.81 -5.65 8.42
CA THR A 83 5.88 -6.63 9.51
C THR A 83 6.81 -7.81 9.24
N ILE A 84 7.24 -8.00 8.01
CA ILE A 84 8.18 -9.09 7.68
C ILE A 84 9.59 -8.61 7.95
N PRO A 85 10.34 -9.26 8.89
CA PRO A 85 11.65 -8.74 9.30
C PRO A 85 12.66 -8.57 8.17
N THR A 86 12.63 -9.45 7.16
CA THR A 86 13.54 -9.35 6.02
C THR A 86 13.23 -8.14 5.12
N ASN A 87 12.08 -7.52 5.28
CA ASN A 87 11.68 -6.34 4.51
C ASN A 87 11.94 -5.02 5.24
N PHE A 88 12.69 -5.05 6.33
CA PHE A 88 12.95 -3.85 7.12
C PHE A 88 13.54 -2.70 6.28
N LEU A 89 14.58 -3.01 5.49
CA LEU A 89 15.21 -1.98 4.67
C LEU A 89 14.30 -1.49 3.54
N LEU A 90 13.50 -2.38 2.97
CA LEU A 90 12.50 -2.00 1.98
C LEU A 90 11.48 -1.03 2.59
N PHE A 91 10.99 -1.34 3.78
CA PHE A 91 10.07 -0.48 4.49
C PHE A 91 10.65 0.91 4.72
N GLU A 92 11.89 0.97 5.25
CA GLU A 92 12.58 2.22 5.50
C GLU A 92 12.77 3.03 4.21
N GLU A 93 13.19 2.36 3.13
CA GLU A 93 13.35 3.00 1.82
C GLU A 93 12.04 3.61 1.33
N LEU A 94 10.95 2.85 1.39
CA LEU A 94 9.66 3.32 0.88
C LEU A 94 9.08 4.47 1.73
N ILE A 95 9.28 4.44 3.04
CA ILE A 95 8.88 5.57 3.90
C ILE A 95 9.60 6.84 3.45
N ASN A 96 10.89 6.76 3.19
CA ASN A 96 11.66 7.93 2.80
C ASN A 96 11.29 8.42 1.40
N VAL A 97 11.05 7.50 0.47
CA VAL A 97 10.57 7.86 -0.88
C VAL A 97 9.25 8.64 -0.79
N VAL A 98 8.31 8.14 -0.01
CA VAL A 98 7.01 8.80 0.18
C VAL A 98 7.17 10.15 0.86
N HIS A 99 7.95 10.21 1.93
CA HIS A 99 8.19 11.44 2.67
C HIS A 99 8.78 12.54 1.80
N LEU A 100 9.76 12.20 0.97
CA LEU A 100 10.44 13.18 0.12
C LEU A 100 9.63 13.62 -1.09
N ASN A 101 8.80 12.73 -1.62
CA ASN A 101 8.12 12.96 -2.90
C ASN A 101 6.62 13.24 -2.77
N ALA A 102 6.05 13.02 -1.61
CA ALA A 102 4.64 13.32 -1.31
C ALA A 102 4.53 13.94 0.08
N PRO A 103 5.19 15.08 0.33
CA PRO A 103 5.30 15.64 1.69
C PRO A 103 3.98 16.09 2.29
N LYS A 104 2.96 16.29 1.46
CA LYS A 104 1.63 16.71 1.95
C LYS A 104 0.70 15.54 2.22
N ALA A 105 1.07 14.33 1.80
CA ALA A 105 0.25 13.16 2.03
C ALA A 105 0.41 12.68 3.47
N LYS A 106 -0.69 12.20 4.06
CA LYS A 106 -0.61 11.47 5.31
C LYS A 106 -0.08 10.07 5.02
N ILE A 107 0.71 9.52 5.93
CA ILE A 107 1.20 8.15 5.83
C ILE A 107 0.50 7.33 6.89
N CYS A 108 -0.04 6.18 6.52
CA CYS A 108 -0.71 5.30 7.45
C CYS A 108 -0.32 3.84 7.22
N PHE A 109 -0.69 3.00 8.16
CA PHE A 109 -0.33 1.60 8.17
C PHE A 109 -1.53 0.76 8.56
N ASN A 110 -1.72 -0.35 7.88
CA ASN A 110 -2.68 -1.36 8.33
C ASN A 110 -1.94 -2.45 9.13
N THR A 111 -2.66 -3.30 9.80
CA THR A 111 -2.11 -4.48 10.47
C THR A 111 -2.35 -5.76 9.68
N LYS A 112 -3.32 -5.71 8.79
CA LYS A 112 -3.73 -6.79 7.89
C LYS A 112 -4.57 -6.16 6.77
N PRO A 113 -4.78 -6.85 5.64
CA PRO A 113 -5.58 -6.26 4.55
C PRO A 113 -6.96 -5.78 4.98
N SER A 114 -7.64 -6.53 5.82
CA SER A 114 -9.02 -6.21 6.20
C SER A 114 -9.19 -4.90 6.98
N ASP A 115 -8.13 -4.28 7.50
CA ASP A 115 -8.23 -3.01 8.22
C ASP A 115 -7.66 -1.80 7.46
N THR A 116 -7.46 -1.95 6.16
CA THR A 116 -6.95 -0.86 5.31
C THR A 116 -7.84 0.38 5.36
N ALA A 117 -9.16 0.20 5.22
CA ALA A 117 -10.10 1.33 5.28
C ALA A 117 -10.08 2.01 6.65
N VAL A 118 -9.97 1.24 7.72
CA VAL A 118 -9.85 1.79 9.09
C VAL A 118 -8.61 2.68 9.18
N ALA A 119 -7.48 2.21 8.65
CA ALA A 119 -6.23 2.98 8.66
C ALA A 119 -6.37 4.31 7.91
N MET A 120 -6.94 4.28 6.71
CA MET A 120 -7.13 5.48 5.89
C MET A 120 -8.05 6.48 6.59
N ARG A 121 -9.14 6.00 7.17
CA ARG A 121 -10.15 6.87 7.79
C ARG A 121 -9.66 7.56 9.06
N ARG A 122 -8.55 7.11 9.64
CA ARG A 122 -7.95 7.84 10.76
C ARG A 122 -7.40 9.20 10.33
N TRP A 123 -7.06 9.37 9.06
CA TRP A 123 -6.33 10.54 8.57
C TRP A 123 -7.07 11.35 7.51
N VAL A 124 -7.87 10.73 6.74
CA VAL A 124 -8.64 11.33 5.65
C VAL A 124 -10.07 10.79 5.60
#